data_be43d49abe105c37ef13ed9e4c58d9c6
#
_entry.id   be43d49abe105c37ef13ed9e4c58d9c6
#
_cell.length_a   1.000
_cell.length_b   1.000
_cell.length_c   1.000
_cell.angle_alpha   90.00
_cell.angle_beta   90.00
_cell.angle_gamma   90.00
#
_symmetry.space_group_name_H-M   'P 1'
#
loop_
_entity.id
_entity.type
_entity.pdbx_description
1 polymer ?
#
loop_
_entity_poly.entity_id
_entity_poly.type
_entity_poly.pdbx_seq_one_letter_code
_entity_poly.pdbx_strand_id
1 'polypeptide(L)'
;MRLTVFGSGYVGLVTGACMAEMGNHVVCVDIDEDKIARLNKGEIPIYEPGLDAYVERNVEAGRLEFTTDIQKGVDHGLFQFIAVGTPPDEDGSADLKHVLAVAKSIGQHMNDYRIVVDKSTVPVGTADKVRAAIREELGERGLALEVDVVSNPEFLKEGAAINDFMKPDRIIIGTDNPRTTELLRALYEPFNRNHDRVIDMDVRSAELTKYAANAMLATKISFMNEVANIAEIMGADIEKVRIGIGSDPRIGYNFIYPGAGYGGSCFPKDVRALAHSAGAEGYEAKILNAVEEVNDRQKLKLFENIRNYYDGELAGKTIALWGLSFKPRTDDMREAPSRTIMEALWDAGARVRAYDPEAMEEARRIYTAQDGFE
;
A
#
# COMPACT_ATOMS: atom_id res chain seq x y z
N MET A 1 0.89 2.17 -25.66
CA MET A 1 -0.05 3.30 -25.36
C MET A 1 0.70 4.44 -24.70
N ARG A 2 0.08 5.61 -24.47
CA ARG A 2 0.65 6.71 -23.69
C ARG A 2 -0.05 6.81 -22.34
N LEU A 3 0.74 6.85 -21.28
CA LEU A 3 0.29 6.80 -19.89
C LEU A 3 1.00 7.88 -19.08
N THR A 4 0.30 8.46 -18.15
CA THR A 4 0.88 9.33 -17.14
C THR A 4 0.61 8.73 -15.76
N VAL A 5 1.60 8.75 -14.89
CA VAL A 5 1.48 8.29 -13.51
C VAL A 5 1.82 9.45 -12.57
N PHE A 6 0.86 9.92 -11.81
CA PHE A 6 1.04 10.95 -10.79
C PHE A 6 1.39 10.30 -9.46
N GLY A 7 2.53 10.68 -8.94
CA GLY A 7 3.18 10.10 -7.78
C GLY A 7 4.26 9.09 -8.17
N SER A 8 5.50 9.34 -7.72
CA SER A 8 6.65 8.43 -7.89
C SER A 8 7.05 7.80 -6.56
N GLY A 9 6.04 7.49 -5.72
CA GLY A 9 6.17 6.62 -4.56
C GLY A 9 6.19 5.15 -4.99
N TYR A 10 6.05 4.25 -4.01
CA TYR A 10 6.14 2.81 -4.24
C TYR A 10 5.21 2.32 -5.35
N VAL A 11 3.91 2.58 -5.23
CA VAL A 11 2.90 2.13 -6.20
C VAL A 11 3.10 2.76 -7.56
N GLY A 12 3.36 4.08 -7.60
CA GLY A 12 3.50 4.81 -8.86
C GLY A 12 4.74 4.42 -9.64
N LEU A 13 5.88 4.26 -8.97
CA LEU A 13 7.13 3.90 -9.62
C LEU A 13 7.10 2.46 -10.17
N VAL A 14 6.56 1.51 -9.38
CA VAL A 14 6.37 0.13 -9.85
C VAL A 14 5.39 0.08 -11.03
N THR A 15 4.26 0.81 -10.94
CA THR A 15 3.29 0.89 -12.03
C THR A 15 3.93 1.46 -13.30
N GLY A 16 4.62 2.59 -13.19
CA GLY A 16 5.28 3.25 -14.33
C GLY A 16 6.31 2.35 -14.99
N ALA A 17 7.19 1.75 -14.22
CA ALA A 17 8.25 0.88 -14.72
C ALA A 17 7.70 -0.40 -15.38
N CYS A 18 6.73 -1.07 -14.75
CA CYS A 18 6.14 -2.29 -15.30
C CYS A 18 5.28 -2.02 -16.55
N MET A 19 4.54 -0.91 -16.59
CA MET A 19 3.80 -0.50 -17.80
C MET A 19 4.73 -0.14 -18.95
N ALA A 20 5.85 0.55 -18.68
CA ALA A 20 6.88 0.85 -19.67
C ALA A 20 7.53 -0.43 -20.22
N GLU A 21 7.76 -1.43 -19.36
CA GLU A 21 8.30 -2.74 -19.74
C GLU A 21 7.41 -3.47 -20.75
N MET A 22 6.10 -3.26 -20.69
CA MET A 22 5.15 -3.81 -21.66
C MET A 22 5.05 -2.98 -22.95
N GLY A 23 5.98 -2.05 -23.19
CA GLY A 23 6.07 -1.28 -24.42
C GLY A 23 5.21 -0.02 -24.46
N ASN A 24 4.67 0.42 -23.33
CA ASN A 24 3.98 1.69 -23.23
C ASN A 24 4.99 2.86 -23.09
N HIS A 25 4.60 4.06 -23.49
CA HIS A 25 5.32 5.28 -23.20
C HIS A 25 4.74 5.93 -21.95
N VAL A 26 5.52 6.00 -20.90
CA VAL A 26 5.08 6.41 -19.54
C VAL A 26 5.83 7.66 -19.10
N VAL A 27 5.09 8.66 -18.65
CA VAL A 27 5.62 9.82 -17.93
C VAL A 27 5.16 9.73 -16.48
N CYS A 28 6.12 9.64 -15.55
CA CYS A 28 5.86 9.73 -14.12
C CYS A 28 6.04 11.18 -13.66
N VAL A 29 5.03 11.71 -13.01
CA VAL A 29 5.00 13.10 -12.49
C VAL A 29 5.02 13.05 -10.97
N ASP A 30 5.92 13.78 -10.35
CA ASP A 30 5.94 13.98 -8.89
C ASP A 30 6.29 15.43 -8.59
N ILE A 31 5.71 15.97 -7.51
CA ILE A 31 5.98 17.35 -7.07
C ILE A 31 7.31 17.49 -6.32
N ASP A 32 7.90 16.40 -5.89
CA ASP A 32 9.16 16.33 -5.17
C ASP A 32 10.34 16.43 -6.17
N GLU A 33 10.93 17.63 -6.25
CA GLU A 33 12.04 17.93 -7.16
C GLU A 33 13.29 17.09 -6.88
N ASP A 34 13.60 16.84 -5.60
CA ASP A 34 14.76 16.04 -5.19
C ASP A 34 14.59 14.58 -5.61
N LYS A 35 13.39 14.04 -5.41
CA LYS A 35 13.04 12.68 -5.86
C LYS A 35 13.18 12.54 -7.37
N ILE A 36 12.60 13.47 -8.13
CA ILE A 36 12.70 13.48 -9.60
C ILE A 36 14.15 13.65 -10.07
N ALA A 37 14.93 14.52 -9.40
CA ALA A 37 16.35 14.68 -9.71
C ALA A 37 17.16 13.39 -9.48
N ARG A 38 16.86 12.64 -8.41
CA ARG A 38 17.48 11.34 -8.14
C ARG A 38 17.07 10.29 -9.18
N LEU A 39 15.79 10.17 -9.48
CA LEU A 39 15.27 9.23 -10.49
C LEU A 39 15.90 9.49 -11.87
N ASN A 40 16.06 10.76 -12.26
CA ASN A 40 16.72 11.13 -13.52
C ASN A 40 18.23 10.83 -13.54
N LYS A 41 18.86 10.58 -12.38
CA LYS A 41 20.24 10.08 -12.25
C LYS A 41 20.32 8.56 -12.16
N GLY A 42 19.17 7.86 -12.19
CA GLY A 42 19.09 6.40 -12.01
C GLY A 42 19.10 5.94 -10.55
N GLU A 43 18.94 6.87 -9.59
CA GLU A 43 18.84 6.52 -8.17
C GLU A 43 17.38 6.23 -7.79
N ILE A 44 17.07 5.00 -7.40
CA ILE A 44 15.72 4.60 -7.02
C ILE A 44 15.48 4.92 -5.54
N PRO A 45 14.49 5.77 -5.21
CA PRO A 45 14.29 6.25 -3.83
C PRO A 45 13.48 5.28 -2.95
N ILE A 46 13.24 4.06 -3.39
CA ILE A 46 12.52 3.01 -2.68
C ILE A 46 13.26 1.69 -2.78
N TYR A 47 13.11 0.83 -1.77
CA TYR A 47 13.64 -0.52 -1.83
C TYR A 47 12.59 -1.50 -2.41
N GLU A 48 12.82 -1.98 -3.62
CA GLU A 48 12.06 -3.08 -4.22
C GLU A 48 12.99 -3.92 -5.10
N PRO A 49 13.20 -5.20 -4.79
CA PRO A 49 14.12 -6.06 -5.53
C PRO A 49 13.84 -6.09 -7.04
N GLY A 50 14.82 -5.70 -7.83
CA GLY A 50 14.79 -5.74 -9.30
C GLY A 50 14.13 -4.56 -9.98
N LEU A 51 13.62 -3.56 -9.23
CA LEU A 51 13.01 -2.36 -9.82
C LEU A 51 14.01 -1.50 -10.57
N ASP A 52 15.23 -1.40 -10.07
CA ASP A 52 16.36 -0.69 -10.69
C ASP A 52 16.54 -1.08 -12.14
N ALA A 53 16.65 -2.38 -12.41
CA ALA A 53 16.82 -2.90 -13.76
C ALA A 53 15.64 -2.58 -14.70
N TYR A 54 14.40 -2.53 -14.17
CA TYR A 54 13.22 -2.14 -14.95
C TYR A 54 13.23 -0.65 -15.29
N VAL A 55 13.58 0.19 -14.33
CA VAL A 55 13.69 1.65 -14.54
C VAL A 55 14.79 1.97 -15.55
N GLU A 56 16.01 1.49 -15.31
CA GLU A 56 17.19 1.77 -16.14
C GLU A 56 16.93 1.47 -17.62
N ARG A 57 16.57 0.22 -17.94
CA ARG A 57 16.37 -0.18 -19.35
C ARG A 57 15.19 0.52 -20.03
N ASN A 58 14.15 0.94 -19.29
CA ASN A 58 13.02 1.64 -19.88
C ASN A 58 13.29 3.14 -20.06
N VAL A 59 14.10 3.74 -19.20
CA VAL A 59 14.64 5.10 -19.40
C VAL A 59 15.57 5.13 -20.60
N GLU A 60 16.53 4.21 -20.71
CA GLU A 60 17.42 4.08 -21.86
C GLU A 60 16.68 3.87 -23.19
N ALA A 61 15.59 3.09 -23.15
CA ALA A 61 14.76 2.85 -24.32
C ALA A 61 13.79 4.02 -24.66
N GLY A 62 13.78 5.10 -23.88
CA GLY A 62 12.90 6.25 -24.06
C GLY A 62 11.42 5.95 -23.81
N ARG A 63 11.11 4.89 -23.06
CA ARG A 63 9.74 4.51 -22.70
C ARG A 63 9.30 4.99 -21.32
N LEU A 64 10.22 5.36 -20.45
CA LEU A 64 9.95 5.86 -19.11
C LEU A 64 10.66 7.19 -18.90
N GLU A 65 9.92 8.19 -18.45
CA GLU A 65 10.43 9.53 -18.17
C GLU A 65 9.92 10.02 -16.82
N PHE A 66 10.71 10.82 -16.10
CA PHE A 66 10.37 11.44 -14.82
C PHE A 66 10.40 12.96 -14.94
N THR A 67 9.37 13.64 -14.41
CA THR A 67 9.26 15.09 -14.49
C THR A 67 8.47 15.68 -13.33
N THR A 68 8.72 16.95 -13.02
CA THR A 68 7.87 17.76 -12.13
C THR A 68 6.85 18.57 -12.92
N ASP A 69 6.90 18.57 -14.25
CA ASP A 69 6.00 19.32 -15.13
C ASP A 69 4.65 18.60 -15.25
N ILE A 70 3.66 19.11 -14.51
CA ILE A 70 2.31 18.58 -14.49
C ILE A 70 1.64 18.69 -15.87
N GLN A 71 1.79 19.84 -16.55
CA GLN A 71 1.20 20.06 -17.88
C GLN A 71 1.71 19.03 -18.88
N LYS A 72 3.02 18.84 -18.93
CA LYS A 72 3.64 17.81 -19.78
C LYS A 72 3.03 16.43 -19.50
N GLY A 73 2.85 16.09 -18.23
CA GLY A 73 2.22 14.84 -17.82
C GLY A 73 0.79 14.72 -18.35
N VAL A 74 -0.06 15.71 -18.12
CA VAL A 74 -1.47 15.70 -18.56
C VAL A 74 -1.59 15.64 -20.08
N ASP A 75 -0.73 16.34 -20.81
CA ASP A 75 -0.74 16.33 -22.28
C ASP A 75 -0.27 15.01 -22.86
N HIS A 76 0.61 14.29 -22.14
CA HIS A 76 1.23 13.05 -22.63
C HIS A 76 0.24 11.89 -22.70
N GLY A 77 -0.45 11.55 -21.61
CA GLY A 77 -1.18 10.28 -21.46
C GLY A 77 -2.67 10.41 -21.78
N LEU A 78 -3.22 9.42 -22.48
CA LEU A 78 -4.67 9.17 -22.49
C LEU A 78 -5.13 8.70 -21.10
N PHE A 79 -4.36 7.78 -20.50
CA PHE A 79 -4.60 7.27 -19.17
C PHE A 79 -3.77 8.08 -18.17
N GLN A 80 -4.45 8.61 -17.16
CA GLN A 80 -3.90 9.44 -16.10
C GLN A 80 -4.02 8.67 -14.77
N PHE A 81 -2.98 7.93 -14.40
CA PHE A 81 -2.98 7.15 -13.16
C PHE A 81 -2.68 8.03 -11.96
N ILE A 82 -3.57 8.03 -10.97
CA ILE A 82 -3.36 8.66 -9.67
C ILE A 82 -2.79 7.59 -8.72
N ALA A 83 -1.50 7.70 -8.40
CA ALA A 83 -0.76 6.76 -7.57
C ALA A 83 -0.03 7.48 -6.42
N VAL A 84 -0.71 8.48 -5.83
CA VAL A 84 -0.21 9.27 -4.72
C VAL A 84 -0.55 8.63 -3.37
N GLY A 85 0.17 9.01 -2.32
CA GLY A 85 -0.10 8.54 -0.97
C GLY A 85 -1.46 8.99 -0.44
N THR A 86 -2.11 8.11 0.32
CA THR A 86 -3.34 8.37 1.08
C THR A 86 -3.08 8.05 2.55
N PRO A 87 -2.32 8.89 3.27
CA PRO A 87 -2.03 8.65 4.69
C PRO A 87 -3.31 8.66 5.52
N PRO A 88 -3.31 8.03 6.70
CA PRO A 88 -4.43 8.16 7.62
C PRO A 88 -4.51 9.60 8.13
N ASP A 89 -5.72 10.12 8.27
CA ASP A 89 -5.99 11.35 9.02
C ASP A 89 -6.14 11.05 10.53
N GLU A 90 -6.18 12.08 11.38
CA GLU A 90 -6.25 11.93 12.84
C GLU A 90 -7.50 11.16 13.31
N ASP A 91 -8.59 11.22 12.56
CA ASP A 91 -9.84 10.50 12.83
C ASP A 91 -9.89 9.06 12.31
N GLY A 92 -8.80 8.59 11.69
CA GLY A 92 -8.70 7.26 11.08
C GLY A 92 -9.21 7.17 9.64
N SER A 93 -9.73 8.27 9.08
CA SER A 93 -10.08 8.35 7.66
C SER A 93 -8.83 8.37 6.77
N ALA A 94 -9.01 8.17 5.45
CA ALA A 94 -7.94 8.37 4.50
C ALA A 94 -7.88 9.84 4.05
N ASP A 95 -6.71 10.47 4.17
CA ASP A 95 -6.49 11.82 3.63
C ASP A 95 -6.45 11.79 2.09
N LEU A 96 -7.42 12.44 1.47
CA LEU A 96 -7.57 12.52 0.02
C LEU A 96 -6.96 13.79 -0.59
N LYS A 97 -6.31 14.65 0.19
CA LYS A 97 -5.78 15.93 -0.30
C LYS A 97 -4.90 15.78 -1.54
N HIS A 98 -3.98 14.79 -1.54
CA HIS A 98 -3.11 14.55 -2.68
C HIS A 98 -3.86 14.03 -3.90
N VAL A 99 -4.82 13.13 -3.71
CA VAL A 99 -5.66 12.60 -4.80
C VAL A 99 -6.46 13.73 -5.47
N LEU A 100 -7.12 14.56 -4.66
CA LEU A 100 -7.92 15.68 -5.16
C LEU A 100 -7.05 16.79 -5.77
N ALA A 101 -5.84 17.02 -5.26
CA ALA A 101 -4.90 17.95 -5.88
C ALA A 101 -4.47 17.51 -7.28
N VAL A 102 -4.19 16.21 -7.48
CA VAL A 102 -3.92 15.65 -8.80
C VAL A 102 -5.14 15.77 -9.71
N ALA A 103 -6.34 15.45 -9.22
CA ALA A 103 -7.58 15.59 -9.97
C ALA A 103 -7.79 17.04 -10.47
N LYS A 104 -7.62 18.03 -9.60
CA LYS A 104 -7.66 19.45 -9.97
C LYS A 104 -6.62 19.80 -11.02
N SER A 105 -5.37 19.37 -10.82
CA SER A 105 -4.31 19.61 -11.80
C SER A 105 -4.63 19.02 -13.18
N ILE A 106 -5.23 17.82 -13.23
CA ILE A 106 -5.71 17.25 -14.50
C ILE A 106 -6.77 18.14 -15.12
N GLY A 107 -7.77 18.58 -14.37
CA GLY A 107 -8.82 19.50 -14.85
C GLY A 107 -8.29 20.84 -15.35
N GLN A 108 -7.27 21.40 -14.68
CA GLN A 108 -6.59 22.65 -15.06
C GLN A 108 -5.84 22.57 -16.38
N HIS A 109 -5.33 21.39 -16.73
CA HIS A 109 -4.41 21.26 -17.86
C HIS A 109 -4.95 20.43 -19.02
N MET A 110 -5.96 19.55 -18.81
CA MET A 110 -6.48 18.73 -19.91
C MET A 110 -7.18 19.57 -20.97
N ASN A 111 -6.90 19.22 -22.25
CA ASN A 111 -7.46 19.89 -23.42
C ASN A 111 -8.17 18.91 -24.37
N ASP A 112 -8.27 17.65 -23.98
CA ASP A 112 -8.94 16.59 -24.71
C ASP A 112 -9.42 15.53 -23.72
N TYR A 113 -10.19 14.54 -24.18
CA TYR A 113 -10.67 13.41 -23.40
C TYR A 113 -9.52 12.69 -22.66
N ARG A 114 -9.76 12.39 -21.38
CA ARG A 114 -8.82 11.61 -20.55
C ARG A 114 -9.58 10.54 -19.77
N ILE A 115 -8.87 9.45 -19.49
CA ILE A 115 -9.29 8.39 -18.56
C ILE A 115 -8.43 8.54 -17.30
N VAL A 116 -9.04 8.99 -16.23
CA VAL A 116 -8.38 9.13 -14.92
C VAL A 116 -8.57 7.85 -14.15
N VAL A 117 -7.47 7.27 -13.70
CA VAL A 117 -7.43 5.94 -13.08
C VAL A 117 -6.94 6.05 -11.65
N ASP A 118 -7.85 5.91 -10.69
CA ASP A 118 -7.51 5.86 -9.27
C ASP A 118 -6.81 4.53 -8.98
N LYS A 119 -5.48 4.58 -8.86
CA LYS A 119 -4.62 3.46 -8.47
C LYS A 119 -4.36 3.44 -6.97
N SER A 120 -4.38 4.60 -6.34
CA SER A 120 -4.28 4.75 -4.88
C SER A 120 -5.43 4.02 -4.19
N THR A 121 -5.16 3.49 -2.99
CA THR A 121 -6.20 2.90 -2.14
C THR A 121 -7.03 4.02 -1.51
N VAL A 122 -8.30 4.11 -1.89
CA VAL A 122 -9.20 5.21 -1.56
C VAL A 122 -10.54 4.71 -1.05
N PRO A 123 -11.23 5.43 -0.14
CA PRO A 123 -12.58 5.11 0.31
C PRO A 123 -13.61 5.08 -0.82
N VAL A 124 -14.67 4.31 -0.59
CA VAL A 124 -15.82 4.25 -1.52
C VAL A 124 -16.41 5.64 -1.76
N GLY A 125 -16.63 5.98 -3.02
CA GLY A 125 -17.12 7.29 -3.45
C GLY A 125 -16.02 8.32 -3.76
N THR A 126 -14.75 7.94 -3.72
CA THR A 126 -13.64 8.85 -4.07
C THR A 126 -13.64 9.19 -5.55
N ALA A 127 -13.94 8.26 -6.43
CA ALA A 127 -14.03 8.55 -7.86
C ALA A 127 -15.08 9.62 -8.20
N ASP A 128 -16.18 9.68 -7.44
CA ASP A 128 -17.16 10.76 -7.59
C ASP A 128 -16.57 12.13 -7.20
N LYS A 129 -15.76 12.18 -6.13
CA LYS A 129 -15.05 13.40 -5.71
C LYS A 129 -13.99 13.81 -6.73
N VAL A 130 -13.23 12.86 -7.27
CA VAL A 130 -12.23 13.08 -8.33
C VAL A 130 -12.92 13.67 -9.57
N ARG A 131 -14.02 13.05 -10.01
CA ARG A 131 -14.81 13.54 -11.15
C ARG A 131 -15.36 14.94 -10.92
N ALA A 132 -15.84 15.24 -9.72
CA ALA A 132 -16.34 16.55 -9.36
C ALA A 132 -15.23 17.60 -9.40
N ALA A 133 -14.06 17.32 -8.82
CA ALA A 133 -12.90 18.22 -8.82
C ALA A 133 -12.42 18.56 -10.25
N ILE A 134 -12.35 17.56 -11.14
CA ILE A 134 -11.98 17.79 -12.55
C ILE A 134 -13.02 18.66 -13.25
N ARG A 135 -14.32 18.38 -13.07
CA ARG A 135 -15.40 19.14 -13.70
C ARG A 135 -15.47 20.58 -13.21
N GLU A 136 -15.17 20.84 -11.95
CA GLU A 136 -15.09 22.19 -11.39
C GLU A 136 -14.04 23.01 -12.16
N GLU A 137 -12.82 22.51 -12.30
CA GLU A 137 -11.73 23.18 -13.02
C GLU A 137 -12.04 23.36 -14.52
N LEU A 138 -12.65 22.36 -15.16
CA LEU A 138 -13.10 22.49 -16.55
C LEU A 138 -14.18 23.56 -16.70
N GLY A 139 -15.11 23.64 -15.74
CA GLY A 139 -16.15 24.66 -15.69
C GLY A 139 -15.58 26.07 -15.56
N GLU A 140 -14.58 26.26 -14.69
CA GLU A 140 -13.89 27.56 -14.55
C GLU A 140 -13.15 27.97 -15.83
N ARG A 141 -12.67 27.01 -16.61
CA ARG A 141 -12.05 27.24 -17.93
C ARG A 141 -13.07 27.40 -19.07
N GLY A 142 -14.35 27.22 -18.80
CA GLY A 142 -15.41 27.27 -19.83
C GLY A 142 -15.37 26.11 -20.82
N LEU A 143 -14.82 24.98 -20.43
CA LEU A 143 -14.64 23.77 -21.25
C LEU A 143 -15.67 22.69 -20.88
N ALA A 144 -16.23 22.02 -21.90
CA ALA A 144 -17.15 20.89 -21.75
C ALA A 144 -16.50 19.59 -22.25
N LEU A 145 -15.32 19.24 -21.69
CA LEU A 145 -14.61 18.03 -22.05
C LEU A 145 -15.17 16.83 -21.28
N GLU A 146 -15.20 15.67 -21.95
CA GLU A 146 -15.51 14.39 -21.31
C GLU A 146 -14.30 13.87 -20.54
N VAL A 147 -14.55 13.26 -19.39
CA VAL A 147 -13.58 12.56 -18.56
C VAL A 147 -14.23 11.34 -17.94
N ASP A 148 -13.57 10.19 -18.05
CA ASP A 148 -13.94 9.00 -17.30
C ASP A 148 -13.04 8.87 -16.07
N VAL A 149 -13.64 8.51 -14.95
CA VAL A 149 -12.91 8.19 -13.72
C VAL A 149 -13.15 6.73 -13.38
N VAL A 150 -12.05 6.01 -13.22
CA VAL A 150 -11.99 4.55 -13.03
C VAL A 150 -11.32 4.23 -11.71
N SER A 151 -11.81 3.26 -10.98
CA SER A 151 -11.10 2.65 -9.87
C SER A 151 -10.33 1.40 -10.37
N ASN A 152 -9.01 1.41 -10.19
CA ASN A 152 -8.15 0.28 -10.55
C ASN A 152 -7.17 0.02 -9.40
N PRO A 153 -7.65 -0.53 -8.29
CA PRO A 153 -6.83 -0.71 -7.11
C PRO A 153 -5.65 -1.67 -7.37
N GLU A 154 -4.55 -1.45 -6.66
CA GLU A 154 -3.38 -2.32 -6.70
C GLU A 154 -3.44 -3.41 -5.62
N PHE A 155 -2.76 -4.53 -5.85
CA PHE A 155 -2.62 -5.64 -4.90
C PHE A 155 -1.14 -6.05 -4.77
N LEU A 156 -0.26 -5.08 -4.83
CA LEU A 156 1.18 -5.26 -4.77
C LEU A 156 1.63 -5.57 -3.33
N LYS A 157 2.59 -6.48 -3.23
CA LYS A 157 3.27 -6.77 -1.96
C LYS A 157 4.67 -6.18 -2.02
N GLU A 158 5.01 -5.27 -1.12
CA GLU A 158 6.38 -4.78 -0.98
C GLU A 158 7.37 -5.94 -0.90
N GLY A 159 8.48 -5.84 -1.62
CA GLY A 159 9.48 -6.90 -1.77
C GLY A 159 9.12 -8.00 -2.79
N ALA A 160 7.95 -7.91 -3.46
CA ALA A 160 7.51 -8.79 -4.53
C ALA A 160 6.64 -8.07 -5.57
N ALA A 161 6.59 -6.74 -5.55
CA ALA A 161 5.66 -5.94 -6.32
C ALA A 161 5.85 -6.08 -7.84
N ILE A 162 7.10 -6.19 -8.31
CA ILE A 162 7.39 -6.43 -9.72
C ILE A 162 6.73 -7.75 -10.18
N ASN A 163 6.89 -8.82 -9.42
CA ASN A 163 6.29 -10.10 -9.79
C ASN A 163 4.76 -10.05 -9.72
N ASP A 164 4.21 -9.40 -8.69
CA ASP A 164 2.76 -9.25 -8.54
C ASP A 164 2.14 -8.41 -9.67
N PHE A 165 2.85 -7.37 -10.14
CA PHE A 165 2.40 -6.55 -11.25
C PHE A 165 2.51 -7.29 -12.60
N MET A 166 3.63 -7.98 -12.83
CA MET A 166 3.92 -8.67 -14.10
C MET A 166 3.14 -9.99 -14.25
N LYS A 167 2.72 -10.58 -13.13
CA LYS A 167 1.95 -11.84 -13.07
C LYS A 167 0.83 -11.72 -12.03
N PRO A 168 -0.12 -10.80 -12.25
CA PRO A 168 -1.17 -10.54 -11.26
C PRO A 168 -2.08 -11.76 -11.09
N ASP A 169 -2.54 -12.00 -9.86
CA ASP A 169 -3.60 -12.98 -9.60
C ASP A 169 -4.94 -12.50 -10.16
N ARG A 170 -5.18 -11.19 -10.12
CA ARG A 170 -6.35 -10.49 -10.65
C ARG A 170 -6.04 -9.04 -10.96
N ILE A 171 -6.82 -8.47 -11.87
CA ILE A 171 -6.83 -7.04 -12.23
C ILE A 171 -8.26 -6.55 -12.07
N ILE A 172 -8.52 -5.66 -11.13
CA ILE A 172 -9.85 -5.09 -10.90
C ILE A 172 -9.99 -3.81 -11.72
N ILE A 173 -11.06 -3.72 -12.49
CA ILE A 173 -11.41 -2.52 -13.25
C ILE A 173 -12.82 -2.10 -12.85
N GLY A 174 -12.93 -0.99 -12.13
CA GLY A 174 -14.19 -0.35 -11.74
C GLY A 174 -14.53 0.80 -12.67
N THR A 175 -15.49 0.63 -13.55
CA THR A 175 -15.96 1.69 -14.46
C THR A 175 -17.39 1.45 -14.90
N ASP A 176 -18.12 2.52 -15.13
CA ASP A 176 -19.49 2.51 -15.63
C ASP A 176 -19.57 2.71 -17.16
N ASN A 177 -18.41 2.88 -17.83
CA ASN A 177 -18.32 3.12 -19.26
C ASN A 177 -17.74 1.90 -19.98
N PRO A 178 -18.53 1.14 -20.80
CA PRO A 178 -18.06 -0.04 -21.52
C PRO A 178 -16.87 0.24 -22.47
N ARG A 179 -16.82 1.43 -23.09
CA ARG A 179 -15.69 1.82 -23.95
C ARG A 179 -14.40 1.92 -23.14
N THR A 180 -14.48 2.46 -21.96
CA THR A 180 -13.34 2.60 -21.06
C THR A 180 -12.90 1.24 -20.52
N THR A 181 -13.83 0.33 -20.24
CA THR A 181 -13.53 -1.09 -19.94
C THR A 181 -12.66 -1.70 -21.02
N GLU A 182 -13.06 -1.62 -22.29
CA GLU A 182 -12.31 -2.20 -23.42
C GLU A 182 -10.91 -1.58 -23.57
N LEU A 183 -10.79 -0.27 -23.37
CA LEU A 183 -9.48 0.41 -23.45
C LEU A 183 -8.54 -0.04 -22.33
N LEU A 184 -9.04 -0.24 -21.11
CA LEU A 184 -8.27 -0.76 -19.99
C LEU A 184 -7.94 -2.24 -20.16
N ARG A 185 -8.89 -3.05 -20.68
CA ARG A 185 -8.59 -4.45 -21.04
C ARG A 185 -7.47 -4.53 -22.06
N ALA A 186 -7.48 -3.68 -23.09
CA ALA A 186 -6.40 -3.62 -24.06
C ALA A 186 -5.05 -3.16 -23.44
N LEU A 187 -5.09 -2.26 -22.47
CA LEU A 187 -3.89 -1.84 -21.73
C LEU A 187 -3.30 -2.98 -20.89
N TYR A 188 -4.16 -3.77 -20.25
CA TYR A 188 -3.75 -4.89 -19.39
C TYR A 188 -3.60 -6.23 -20.11
N GLU A 189 -3.89 -6.31 -21.42
CA GLU A 189 -3.74 -7.52 -22.25
C GLU A 189 -2.37 -8.21 -22.09
N PRO A 190 -1.22 -7.52 -22.08
CA PRO A 190 0.08 -8.17 -21.94
C PRO A 190 0.27 -8.93 -20.63
N PHE A 191 -0.54 -8.66 -19.62
CA PHE A 191 -0.48 -9.31 -18.31
C PHE A 191 -1.38 -10.56 -18.23
N ASN A 192 -2.29 -10.75 -19.20
CA ASN A 192 -3.22 -11.87 -19.31
C ASN A 192 -2.62 -13.03 -20.13
N ARG A 193 -1.54 -13.66 -19.64
CA ARG A 193 -0.76 -14.62 -20.43
C ARG A 193 -1.48 -15.94 -20.74
N ASN A 194 -2.17 -16.53 -19.76
CA ASN A 194 -2.74 -17.88 -19.87
C ASN A 194 -4.26 -17.91 -19.70
N HIS A 195 -4.84 -16.93 -19.07
CA HIS A 195 -6.28 -16.78 -18.84
C HIS A 195 -6.59 -15.31 -18.51
N ASP A 196 -7.83 -14.92 -18.73
CA ASP A 196 -8.29 -13.59 -18.38
C ASP A 196 -8.29 -13.40 -16.85
N ARG A 197 -7.57 -12.40 -16.40
CA ARG A 197 -7.43 -12.00 -14.98
C ARG A 197 -8.19 -10.73 -14.65
N VAL A 198 -8.77 -10.10 -15.65
CA VAL A 198 -9.53 -8.88 -15.49
C VAL A 198 -10.91 -9.20 -14.95
N ILE A 199 -11.27 -8.53 -13.88
CA ILE A 199 -12.59 -8.58 -13.26
C ILE A 199 -13.18 -7.19 -13.35
N ASP A 200 -14.20 -7.03 -14.19
CA ASP A 200 -14.92 -5.78 -14.38
C ASP A 200 -16.04 -5.66 -13.34
N MET A 201 -16.22 -4.47 -12.82
CA MET A 201 -17.29 -4.14 -11.87
C MET A 201 -17.58 -2.64 -11.91
N ASP A 202 -18.63 -2.20 -11.20
CA ASP A 202 -18.86 -0.78 -10.96
C ASP A 202 -17.75 -0.16 -10.10
N VAL A 203 -17.64 1.17 -10.17
CA VAL A 203 -16.56 1.92 -9.50
C VAL A 203 -16.54 1.70 -7.99
N ARG A 204 -17.71 1.77 -7.33
CA ARG A 204 -17.80 1.65 -5.87
C ARG A 204 -17.46 0.24 -5.38
N SER A 205 -17.85 -0.78 -6.13
CA SER A 205 -17.46 -2.17 -5.84
C SER A 205 -15.96 -2.37 -5.96
N ALA A 206 -15.30 -1.74 -6.94
CA ALA A 206 -13.84 -1.81 -7.09
C ALA A 206 -13.11 -1.13 -5.93
N GLU A 207 -13.56 0.07 -5.52
CA GLU A 207 -13.02 0.78 -4.34
C GLU A 207 -13.17 -0.08 -3.08
N LEU A 208 -14.34 -0.66 -2.84
CA LEU A 208 -14.58 -1.51 -1.67
C LEU A 208 -13.77 -2.81 -1.71
N THR A 209 -13.57 -3.39 -2.89
CA THR A 209 -12.85 -4.68 -3.06
C THR A 209 -11.44 -4.61 -2.49
N LYS A 210 -10.72 -3.50 -2.66
CA LYS A 210 -9.37 -3.32 -2.11
C LYS A 210 -9.38 -3.35 -0.58
N TYR A 211 -10.25 -2.56 0.03
CA TYR A 211 -10.37 -2.51 1.49
C TYR A 211 -10.81 -3.85 2.08
N ALA A 212 -11.82 -4.48 1.47
CA ALA A 212 -12.32 -5.79 1.92
C ALA A 212 -11.23 -6.88 1.82
N ALA A 213 -10.43 -6.88 0.76
CA ALA A 213 -9.32 -7.82 0.61
C ALA A 213 -8.26 -7.64 1.71
N ASN A 214 -7.82 -6.40 1.96
CA ASN A 214 -6.83 -6.12 3.00
C ASN A 214 -7.37 -6.40 4.40
N ALA A 215 -8.63 -6.05 4.67
CA ALA A 215 -9.30 -6.36 5.93
C ALA A 215 -9.44 -7.88 6.18
N MET A 216 -9.76 -8.67 5.14
CA MET A 216 -9.80 -10.12 5.26
C MET A 216 -8.42 -10.71 5.59
N LEU A 217 -7.36 -10.23 4.95
CA LEU A 217 -6.00 -10.70 5.24
C LEU A 217 -5.57 -10.33 6.67
N ALA A 218 -5.84 -9.11 7.11
CA ALA A 218 -5.60 -8.68 8.50
C ALA A 218 -6.40 -9.53 9.51
N THR A 219 -7.66 -9.84 9.20
CA THR A 219 -8.51 -10.71 10.02
C THR A 219 -7.90 -12.09 10.19
N LYS A 220 -7.39 -12.70 9.12
CA LYS A 220 -6.72 -14.03 9.18
C LYS A 220 -5.51 -13.99 10.12
N ILE A 221 -4.71 -12.92 10.06
CA ILE A 221 -3.51 -12.78 10.92
C ILE A 221 -3.94 -12.60 12.39
N SER A 222 -4.84 -11.66 12.67
CA SER A 222 -5.31 -11.41 14.05
C SER A 222 -6.00 -12.65 14.64
N PHE A 223 -6.83 -13.34 13.87
CA PHE A 223 -7.45 -14.60 14.29
C PHE A 223 -6.40 -15.66 14.67
N MET A 224 -5.37 -15.84 13.85
CA MET A 224 -4.33 -16.83 14.14
C MET A 224 -3.44 -16.42 15.31
N ASN A 225 -3.21 -15.13 15.53
CA ASN A 225 -2.51 -14.63 16.71
C ASN A 225 -3.32 -14.89 17.99
N GLU A 226 -4.62 -14.66 17.97
CA GLU A 226 -5.50 -14.98 19.10
C GLU A 226 -5.52 -16.49 19.38
N VAL A 227 -5.67 -17.33 18.34
CA VAL A 227 -5.61 -18.79 18.48
C VAL A 227 -4.24 -19.26 19.02
N ALA A 228 -3.15 -18.60 18.64
CA ALA A 228 -1.82 -18.91 19.18
C ALA A 228 -1.72 -18.61 20.67
N ASN A 229 -2.27 -17.50 21.15
CA ASN A 229 -2.32 -17.17 22.56
C ASN A 229 -3.22 -18.16 23.35
N ILE A 230 -4.32 -18.58 22.77
CA ILE A 230 -5.18 -19.63 23.36
C ILE A 230 -4.44 -20.97 23.43
N ALA A 231 -3.73 -21.35 22.36
CA ALA A 231 -2.94 -22.58 22.31
C ALA A 231 -1.85 -22.60 23.39
N GLU A 232 -1.15 -21.48 23.61
CA GLU A 232 -0.15 -21.32 24.67
C GLU A 232 -0.76 -21.61 26.06
N ILE A 233 -1.93 -21.05 26.36
CA ILE A 233 -2.64 -21.24 27.63
C ILE A 233 -3.12 -22.71 27.80
N MET A 234 -3.57 -23.32 26.72
CA MET A 234 -4.12 -24.68 26.71
C MET A 234 -3.04 -25.78 26.55
N GLY A 235 -1.78 -25.41 26.35
CA GLY A 235 -0.69 -26.35 26.10
C GLY A 235 -0.74 -27.06 24.74
N ALA A 236 -1.40 -26.43 23.74
CA ALA A 236 -1.47 -26.94 22.38
C ALA A 236 -0.34 -26.38 21.52
N ASP A 237 0.08 -27.16 20.50
CA ASP A 237 1.08 -26.74 19.52
C ASP A 237 0.38 -25.98 18.38
N ILE A 238 0.57 -24.67 18.33
CA ILE A 238 -0.07 -23.80 17.33
C ILE A 238 0.34 -24.16 15.88
N GLU A 239 1.56 -24.69 15.67
CA GLU A 239 1.97 -25.07 14.33
C GLU A 239 1.19 -26.29 13.82
N LYS A 240 0.92 -27.25 14.69
CA LYS A 240 0.06 -28.40 14.37
C LYS A 240 -1.39 -27.96 14.12
N VAL A 241 -1.89 -27.01 14.92
CA VAL A 241 -3.22 -26.42 14.72
C VAL A 241 -3.28 -25.72 13.36
N ARG A 242 -2.28 -24.89 13.04
CA ARG A 242 -2.16 -24.20 11.75
C ARG A 242 -2.17 -25.17 10.57
N ILE A 243 -1.37 -26.23 10.63
CA ILE A 243 -1.32 -27.28 9.59
C ILE A 243 -2.71 -27.96 9.48
N GLY A 244 -3.30 -28.31 10.62
CA GLY A 244 -4.61 -28.96 10.67
C GLY A 244 -5.71 -28.15 9.99
N ILE A 245 -5.89 -26.89 10.38
CA ILE A 245 -6.93 -26.03 9.78
C ILE A 245 -6.59 -25.62 8.33
N GLY A 246 -5.31 -25.37 8.02
CA GLY A 246 -4.86 -24.97 6.70
C GLY A 246 -5.00 -26.05 5.63
N SER A 247 -5.12 -27.32 6.02
CA SER A 247 -5.38 -28.45 5.11
C SER A 247 -6.81 -28.43 4.54
N ASP A 248 -7.75 -27.68 5.14
CA ASP A 248 -9.07 -27.45 4.57
C ASP A 248 -8.93 -26.41 3.43
N PRO A 249 -9.28 -26.73 2.17
CA PRO A 249 -9.16 -25.83 1.03
C PRO A 249 -10.02 -24.55 1.16
N ARG A 250 -11.04 -24.55 2.02
CA ARG A 250 -11.86 -23.35 2.32
C ARG A 250 -11.10 -22.33 3.15
N ILE A 251 -10.07 -22.75 3.90
CA ILE A 251 -9.20 -21.90 4.75
C ILE A 251 -7.89 -21.63 4.04
N GLY A 252 -7.18 -22.69 3.62
CA GLY A 252 -5.88 -22.64 2.98
C GLY A 252 -4.76 -22.19 3.91
N TYR A 253 -3.52 -22.33 3.48
CA TYR A 253 -2.32 -22.05 4.28
C TYR A 253 -1.87 -20.58 4.27
N ASN A 254 -2.41 -19.76 3.37
CA ASN A 254 -1.97 -18.38 3.22
C ASN A 254 -2.53 -17.48 4.32
N PHE A 255 -1.68 -16.62 4.89
CA PHE A 255 -2.02 -15.63 5.93
C PHE A 255 -2.54 -16.22 7.24
N ILE A 256 -2.22 -17.48 7.56
CA ILE A 256 -2.54 -18.13 8.84
C ILE A 256 -1.29 -18.47 9.65
N TYR A 257 -0.23 -17.66 9.55
CA TYR A 257 0.98 -17.78 10.37
C TYR A 257 0.87 -16.82 11.55
N PRO A 258 0.92 -17.30 12.79
CA PRO A 258 0.97 -16.42 13.95
C PRO A 258 2.34 -15.74 14.06
N GLY A 259 2.37 -14.56 14.65
CA GLY A 259 3.57 -13.76 14.81
C GLY A 259 3.38 -12.62 15.81
N ALA A 260 4.24 -11.61 15.73
CA ALA A 260 4.23 -10.44 16.62
C ALA A 260 3.17 -9.37 16.28
N GLY A 261 2.24 -9.68 15.40
CA GLY A 261 1.28 -8.74 14.84
C GLY A 261 1.66 -8.25 13.43
N TYR A 262 0.71 -7.65 12.74
CA TYR A 262 0.96 -7.04 11.43
C TYR A 262 1.27 -5.55 11.56
N GLY A 263 2.02 -5.04 10.60
CA GLY A 263 2.34 -3.63 10.40
C GLY A 263 2.33 -3.27 8.92
N GLY A 264 3.16 -2.32 8.55
CA GLY A 264 3.27 -1.80 7.19
C GLY A 264 2.25 -0.69 6.90
N SER A 265 2.36 -0.12 5.71
CA SER A 265 1.58 1.04 5.27
C SER A 265 0.13 0.73 4.90
N CYS A 266 -0.23 -0.55 4.73
CA CYS A 266 -1.52 -0.94 4.14
C CYS A 266 -2.51 -1.45 5.19
N PHE A 267 -2.24 -2.59 5.84
CA PHE A 267 -3.24 -3.25 6.69
C PHE A 267 -3.77 -2.37 7.82
N PRO A 268 -2.92 -1.73 8.66
CA PRO A 268 -3.45 -0.91 9.75
C PRO A 268 -4.30 0.25 9.25
N LYS A 269 -3.83 0.93 8.21
CA LYS A 269 -4.52 2.07 7.62
C LYS A 269 -5.86 1.66 7.00
N ASP A 270 -5.86 0.58 6.19
CA ASP A 270 -7.02 0.21 5.40
C ASP A 270 -8.14 -0.41 6.27
N VAL A 271 -7.80 -1.17 7.31
CA VAL A 271 -8.78 -1.69 8.27
C VAL A 271 -9.45 -0.53 9.01
N ARG A 272 -8.66 0.44 9.52
CA ARG A 272 -9.19 1.63 10.22
C ARG A 272 -10.05 2.49 9.28
N ALA A 273 -9.60 2.74 8.07
CA ALA A 273 -10.36 3.53 7.08
C ALA A 273 -11.68 2.88 6.69
N LEU A 274 -11.71 1.54 6.56
CA LEU A 274 -12.96 0.82 6.29
C LEU A 274 -13.92 0.88 7.48
N ALA A 275 -13.41 0.69 8.71
CA ALA A 275 -14.22 0.79 9.93
C ALA A 275 -14.77 2.21 10.11
N HIS A 276 -13.95 3.24 9.89
CA HIS A 276 -14.36 4.65 9.93
C HIS A 276 -15.45 4.95 8.89
N SER A 277 -15.24 4.52 7.63
CA SER A 277 -16.23 4.73 6.56
C SER A 277 -17.57 4.06 6.86
N ALA A 278 -17.54 2.84 7.42
CA ALA A 278 -18.76 2.15 7.87
C ALA A 278 -19.47 2.92 8.99
N GLY A 279 -18.71 3.43 9.96
CA GLY A 279 -19.23 4.24 11.08
C GLY A 279 -19.87 5.54 10.62
N ALA A 280 -19.30 6.21 9.61
CA ALA A 280 -19.87 7.42 9.02
C ALA A 280 -21.24 7.16 8.37
N GLU A 281 -21.48 5.94 7.87
CA GLU A 281 -22.78 5.47 7.35
C GLU A 281 -23.68 4.85 8.43
N GLY A 282 -23.30 4.94 9.70
CA GLY A 282 -24.08 4.42 10.84
C GLY A 282 -23.95 2.92 11.10
N TYR A 283 -22.96 2.23 10.48
CA TYR A 283 -22.72 0.81 10.68
C TYR A 283 -21.50 0.56 11.58
N GLU A 284 -21.72 -0.10 12.72
CA GLU A 284 -20.64 -0.52 13.61
C GLU A 284 -19.88 -1.74 13.04
N ALA A 285 -18.65 -1.57 12.65
CA ALA A 285 -17.81 -2.62 12.07
C ALA A 285 -17.12 -3.48 13.14
N LYS A 286 -17.88 -4.27 13.90
CA LYS A 286 -17.42 -5.03 15.08
C LYS A 286 -16.22 -5.93 14.81
N ILE A 287 -16.21 -6.65 13.68
CA ILE A 287 -15.11 -7.55 13.31
C ILE A 287 -13.84 -6.74 13.08
N LEU A 288 -13.91 -5.64 12.34
CA LEU A 288 -12.73 -4.82 12.01
C LEU A 288 -12.15 -4.19 13.28
N ASN A 289 -13.00 -3.68 14.17
CA ASN A 289 -12.56 -3.13 15.45
C ASN A 289 -11.86 -4.20 16.31
N ALA A 290 -12.43 -5.42 16.38
CA ALA A 290 -11.81 -6.53 17.11
C ALA A 290 -10.45 -6.95 16.47
N VAL A 291 -10.33 -6.92 15.16
CA VAL A 291 -9.08 -7.25 14.44
C VAL A 291 -7.96 -6.29 14.82
N GLU A 292 -8.23 -4.98 14.85
CA GLU A 292 -7.26 -3.96 15.30
C GLU A 292 -6.90 -4.12 16.78
N GLU A 293 -7.91 -4.29 17.65
CA GLU A 293 -7.68 -4.49 19.09
C GLU A 293 -6.78 -5.71 19.37
N VAL A 294 -7.04 -6.83 18.70
CA VAL A 294 -6.21 -8.04 18.81
C VAL A 294 -4.78 -7.77 18.31
N ASN A 295 -4.62 -7.05 17.20
CA ASN A 295 -3.32 -6.74 16.65
C ASN A 295 -2.49 -5.83 17.59
N ASP A 296 -3.11 -4.81 18.16
CA ASP A 296 -2.43 -3.89 19.09
C ASP A 296 -1.94 -4.62 20.34
N ARG A 297 -2.74 -5.51 20.91
CA ARG A 297 -2.31 -6.38 22.01
C ARG A 297 -1.17 -7.32 21.59
N GLN A 298 -1.27 -7.87 20.38
CA GLN A 298 -0.26 -8.81 19.88
C GLN A 298 1.11 -8.16 19.70
N LYS A 299 1.18 -6.90 19.27
CA LYS A 299 2.44 -6.16 19.16
C LYS A 299 3.19 -6.05 20.50
N LEU A 300 2.49 -6.09 21.63
CA LEU A 300 3.09 -6.05 22.96
C LEU A 300 3.42 -7.42 23.56
N LYS A 301 2.96 -8.53 22.94
CA LYS A 301 3.09 -9.88 23.50
C LYS A 301 4.54 -10.26 23.81
N LEU A 302 5.48 -9.96 22.93
CA LEU A 302 6.89 -10.28 23.16
C LEU A 302 7.49 -9.45 24.30
N PHE A 303 7.14 -8.16 24.38
CA PHE A 303 7.53 -7.31 25.50
C PHE A 303 7.00 -7.85 26.83
N GLU A 304 5.72 -8.27 26.89
CA GLU A 304 5.12 -8.85 28.08
C GLU A 304 5.84 -10.13 28.50
N ASN A 305 6.18 -11.00 27.58
CA ASN A 305 6.94 -12.21 27.84
C ASN A 305 8.34 -11.90 28.41
N ILE A 306 9.04 -10.93 27.84
CA ILE A 306 10.35 -10.48 28.35
C ILE A 306 10.19 -9.89 29.75
N ARG A 307 9.22 -9.00 29.97
CA ARG A 307 8.95 -8.41 31.26
C ARG A 307 8.65 -9.46 32.34
N ASN A 308 7.84 -10.44 32.00
CA ASN A 308 7.51 -11.54 32.92
C ASN A 308 8.73 -12.42 33.25
N TYR A 309 9.60 -12.69 32.26
CA TYR A 309 10.83 -13.44 32.46
C TYR A 309 11.79 -12.78 33.45
N TYR A 310 11.83 -11.46 33.49
CA TYR A 310 12.66 -10.69 34.42
C TYR A 310 11.90 -10.15 35.64
N ASP A 311 10.74 -10.69 35.96
CA ASP A 311 9.87 -10.27 37.08
C ASP A 311 9.62 -8.77 37.12
N GLY A 312 9.57 -8.12 35.95
CA GLY A 312 9.39 -6.67 35.78
C GLY A 312 10.66 -5.84 35.83
N GLU A 313 11.81 -6.41 36.21
CA GLU A 313 13.08 -5.71 36.43
C GLU A 313 13.89 -5.61 35.12
N LEU A 314 13.50 -4.68 34.23
CA LEU A 314 14.14 -4.49 32.93
C LEU A 314 15.22 -3.38 32.94
N ALA A 315 15.27 -2.53 33.96
CA ALA A 315 16.25 -1.44 34.05
C ALA A 315 17.70 -1.97 33.94
N GLY A 316 18.44 -1.43 32.99
CA GLY A 316 19.84 -1.81 32.73
C GLY A 316 20.04 -3.13 32.00
N LYS A 317 18.97 -3.87 31.66
CA LYS A 317 19.07 -5.05 30.79
C LYS A 317 19.34 -4.63 29.36
N THR A 318 20.05 -5.46 28.60
CA THR A 318 20.26 -5.26 27.17
C THR A 318 19.53 -6.36 26.40
N ILE A 319 18.61 -5.97 25.55
CA ILE A 319 17.80 -6.88 24.73
C ILE A 319 18.27 -6.77 23.27
N ALA A 320 18.57 -7.89 22.63
CA ALA A 320 18.85 -7.95 21.20
C ALA A 320 17.56 -8.12 20.41
N LEU A 321 17.34 -7.26 19.41
CA LEU A 321 16.20 -7.31 18.51
C LEU A 321 16.68 -7.54 17.08
N TRP A 322 16.28 -8.64 16.48
CA TRP A 322 16.59 -8.98 15.11
C TRP A 322 15.35 -8.84 14.22
N GLY A 323 15.47 -7.98 13.19
CA GLY A 323 14.39 -7.60 12.30
C GLY A 323 13.66 -6.34 12.80
N LEU A 324 13.68 -5.30 11.97
CA LEU A 324 13.08 -3.99 12.25
C LEU A 324 11.92 -3.68 11.32
N SER A 325 12.03 -4.07 10.05
CA SER A 325 10.94 -3.91 9.08
C SER A 325 9.73 -4.78 9.44
N PHE A 326 8.56 -4.37 8.97
CA PHE A 326 7.31 -5.08 9.31
C PHE A 326 7.21 -6.48 8.70
N LYS A 327 8.04 -6.81 7.70
CA LYS A 327 8.14 -8.13 7.06
C LYS A 327 9.47 -8.27 6.30
N PRO A 328 9.85 -9.48 5.83
CA PRO A 328 11.04 -9.68 5.01
C PRO A 328 11.00 -8.93 3.66
N ARG A 329 12.20 -8.57 3.14
CA ARG A 329 12.44 -7.96 1.81
C ARG A 329 11.84 -6.55 1.64
N THR A 330 11.79 -5.78 2.70
CA THR A 330 11.45 -4.36 2.68
C THR A 330 12.22 -3.64 3.79
N ASP A 331 12.43 -2.35 3.65
CA ASP A 331 12.96 -1.45 4.66
C ASP A 331 11.84 -0.73 5.44
N ASP A 332 10.57 -0.96 5.10
CA ASP A 332 9.42 -0.26 5.69
C ASP A 332 9.21 -0.65 7.16
N MET A 333 9.33 0.35 8.04
CA MET A 333 9.12 0.24 9.48
C MET A 333 7.81 0.85 9.95
N ARG A 334 6.93 1.29 9.05
CA ARG A 334 5.65 1.89 9.44
C ARG A 334 4.78 0.88 10.17
N GLU A 335 4.28 1.25 11.34
CA GLU A 335 3.44 0.38 12.19
C GLU A 335 4.07 -1.00 12.49
N ALA A 336 5.40 -1.15 12.32
CA ALA A 336 6.08 -2.42 12.55
C ALA A 336 6.02 -2.80 14.04
N PRO A 337 5.77 -4.09 14.38
CA PRO A 337 5.78 -4.57 15.76
C PRO A 337 7.11 -4.31 16.48
N SER A 338 8.23 -4.28 15.76
CA SER A 338 9.55 -3.95 16.29
C SER A 338 9.58 -2.57 16.97
N ARG A 339 8.90 -1.56 16.42
CA ARG A 339 8.80 -0.23 17.00
C ARG A 339 8.10 -0.26 18.35
N THR A 340 6.92 -0.88 18.40
CA THR A 340 6.15 -1.04 19.64
C THR A 340 6.96 -1.76 20.73
N ILE A 341 7.69 -2.82 20.34
CA ILE A 341 8.53 -3.59 21.28
C ILE A 341 9.71 -2.72 21.78
N MET A 342 10.42 -2.01 20.90
CA MET A 342 11.55 -1.16 21.27
C MET A 342 11.11 -0.04 22.20
N GLU A 343 10.05 0.67 21.85
CA GLU A 343 9.50 1.77 22.64
C GLU A 343 9.08 1.28 24.03
N ALA A 344 8.38 0.15 24.14
CA ALA A 344 7.99 -0.45 25.41
C ALA A 344 9.21 -0.92 26.27
N LEU A 345 10.28 -1.42 25.64
CA LEU A 345 11.51 -1.80 26.31
C LEU A 345 12.27 -0.58 26.86
N TRP A 346 12.34 0.52 26.10
CA TRP A 346 12.95 1.78 26.56
C TRP A 346 12.19 2.39 27.72
N ASP A 347 10.87 2.43 27.62
CA ASP A 347 10.01 2.94 28.71
C ASP A 347 10.19 2.13 30.01
N ALA A 348 10.52 0.84 29.88
CA ALA A 348 10.85 -0.03 31.00
C ALA A 348 12.32 0.06 31.47
N GLY A 349 13.13 0.97 30.88
CA GLY A 349 14.53 1.21 31.25
C GLY A 349 15.55 0.20 30.69
N ALA A 350 15.13 -0.64 29.72
CA ALA A 350 16.03 -1.54 29.03
C ALA A 350 16.81 -0.83 27.92
N ARG A 351 17.97 -1.40 27.54
CA ARG A 351 18.70 -1.05 26.33
C ARG A 351 18.35 -2.01 25.22
N VAL A 352 18.23 -1.51 23.98
CA VAL A 352 17.97 -2.34 22.81
C VAL A 352 19.15 -2.28 21.85
N ARG A 353 19.64 -3.44 21.43
CA ARG A 353 20.58 -3.60 20.31
C ARG A 353 19.81 -4.19 19.14
N ALA A 354 19.61 -3.40 18.11
CA ALA A 354 18.78 -3.77 16.98
C ALA A 354 19.64 -4.03 15.73
N TYR A 355 19.21 -5.01 14.92
CA TYR A 355 19.80 -5.30 13.63
C TYR A 355 18.74 -5.71 12.61
N ASP A 356 18.84 -5.11 11.42
CA ASP A 356 18.07 -5.50 10.23
C ASP A 356 18.97 -5.34 9.00
N PRO A 357 18.98 -6.26 8.04
CA PRO A 357 19.82 -6.14 6.86
C PRO A 357 19.44 -4.98 5.93
N GLU A 358 18.16 -4.56 5.93
CA GLU A 358 17.63 -3.55 5.00
C GLU A 358 17.19 -2.26 5.71
N ALA A 359 16.61 -2.36 6.91
CA ALA A 359 15.92 -1.25 7.56
C ALA A 359 16.79 -0.40 8.52
N MET A 360 18.12 -0.61 8.58
CA MET A 360 18.97 0.15 9.51
C MET A 360 19.01 1.64 9.24
N GLU A 361 19.00 2.05 7.96
CA GLU A 361 18.97 3.47 7.58
C GLU A 361 17.63 4.12 7.96
N GLU A 362 16.53 3.39 7.71
CA GLU A 362 15.19 3.84 8.10
C GLU A 362 15.07 3.96 9.62
N ALA A 363 15.61 2.99 10.37
CA ALA A 363 15.64 3.05 11.83
C ALA A 363 16.40 4.27 12.34
N ARG A 364 17.56 4.61 11.76
CA ARG A 364 18.32 5.82 12.12
C ARG A 364 17.56 7.11 11.80
N ARG A 365 16.76 7.10 10.72
CA ARG A 365 15.93 8.26 10.38
C ARG A 365 14.78 8.47 11.35
N ILE A 366 14.16 7.38 11.83
CA ILE A 366 13.03 7.43 12.77
C ILE A 366 13.53 7.77 14.20
N TYR A 367 14.60 7.11 14.62
CA TYR A 367 15.12 7.19 15.98
C TYR A 367 16.46 7.94 15.98
N THR A 368 16.38 9.27 15.90
CA THR A 368 17.56 10.12 16.02
C THR A 368 18.01 10.19 17.48
N ALA A 369 19.18 9.57 17.78
CA ALA A 369 19.93 9.76 19.04
C ALA A 369 19.08 9.71 20.32
N GLN A 370 18.23 8.70 20.48
CA GLN A 370 17.63 8.40 21.78
C GLN A 370 18.61 7.56 22.61
N ASP A 371 18.73 7.89 23.91
CA ASP A 371 19.51 7.09 24.84
C ASP A 371 19.00 5.64 24.85
N GLY A 372 19.87 4.69 24.47
CA GLY A 372 19.56 3.27 24.43
C GLY A 372 19.36 2.64 23.06
N PHE A 373 19.43 3.42 21.98
CA PHE A 373 19.47 2.89 20.60
C PHE A 373 20.93 2.74 20.14
N GLU A 374 21.37 1.52 19.83
CA GLU A 374 22.67 1.17 19.25
C GLU A 374 22.50 0.33 17.98
#